data_c405d4478af039dca0cbf571560a16e3
#
_entry.id   c405d4478af039dca0cbf571560a16e3
#
_cell.length_a   1.000
_cell.length_b   1.000
_cell.length_c   1.000
_cell.angle_alpha   90.00
_cell.angle_beta   90.00
_cell.angle_gamma   90.00
#
_symmetry.space_group_name_H-M   'P 1'
#
loop_
_entity.id
_entity.type
_entity.pdbx_description
1 polymer ?
#
loop_
_entity_poly.entity_id
_entity_poly.type
_entity_poly.pdbx_seq_one_letter_code
_entity_poly.pdbx_strand_id
1 'polypeptide(L)'
;MDLWAQIYLLDEGARLGKNITQFRERYFIANTHGGHFTDYKPKDDAEPTVLKAISDICISMKAEDYLELPQCIEHEIPVILDDKVKKEYAQFERDLLLQIDENTITAQSAGVLTGKLLQFCSGAIYDNDHKVVKLHDCKIDAYMEYIERLNGEPCITFYGFQHDKERILQALAKTKLNVRVYNGPDDEDLWNAGKIDVLLVHPSSCAYGLNLQAGGRHIVWFTPNWSFELNDQGKCRLWRQGSPYDKVYVAYLVVQGCVDEDVMAAIKDRTDTHETVMRVLKARIQKLKGEI
;
A
#
# COMPACT_ATOMS: atom_id res chain seq x y z
N MET A 1 -2.16 -18.09 7.01
CA MET A 1 -3.11 -18.98 7.72
C MET A 1 -4.41 -19.17 6.97
N ASP A 2 -4.78 -18.24 6.13
CA ASP A 2 -6.06 -18.24 5.39
C ASP A 2 -6.19 -19.41 4.40
N LEU A 3 -5.06 -19.88 3.87
CA LEU A 3 -5.00 -21.03 2.95
C LEU A 3 -5.60 -22.30 3.56
N TRP A 4 -5.42 -22.57 4.87
CA TRP A 4 -5.95 -23.77 5.51
C TRP A 4 -7.47 -23.86 5.40
N ALA A 5 -8.18 -22.76 5.65
CA ALA A 5 -9.65 -22.75 5.59
C ALA A 5 -10.16 -23.02 4.17
N GLN A 6 -9.48 -22.46 3.14
CA GLN A 6 -9.83 -22.66 1.73
C GLN A 6 -9.62 -24.12 1.32
N ILE A 7 -8.50 -24.72 1.69
CA ILE A 7 -8.22 -26.14 1.37
C ILE A 7 -9.13 -27.07 2.16
N TYR A 8 -9.44 -26.73 3.43
CA TYR A 8 -10.37 -27.51 4.24
C TYR A 8 -11.78 -27.63 3.60
N LEU A 9 -12.26 -26.57 2.95
CA LEU A 9 -13.54 -26.59 2.22
C LEU A 9 -13.50 -27.53 1.00
N LEU A 10 -12.34 -27.81 0.44
CA LEU A 10 -12.16 -28.68 -0.73
C LEU A 10 -11.98 -30.15 -0.34
N ASP A 11 -11.31 -30.45 0.81
CA ASP A 11 -10.84 -31.79 1.12
C ASP A 11 -11.13 -32.24 2.56
N GLU A 12 -11.94 -31.48 3.33
CA GLU A 12 -12.31 -31.75 4.73
C GLU A 12 -11.09 -31.98 5.65
N GLY A 13 -9.95 -31.36 5.31
CA GLY A 13 -8.71 -31.43 6.08
C GLY A 13 -7.86 -32.66 5.82
N ALA A 14 -8.08 -33.36 4.72
CA ALA A 14 -7.30 -34.55 4.34
C ALA A 14 -5.81 -34.24 4.17
N ARG A 15 -5.43 -33.08 3.59
CA ARG A 15 -4.05 -32.70 3.30
C ARG A 15 -3.40 -31.86 4.38
N LEU A 16 -4.04 -30.79 4.80
CA LEU A 16 -3.46 -29.81 5.73
C LEU A 16 -3.83 -29.99 7.20
N GLY A 17 -4.64 -31.00 7.52
CA GLY A 17 -5.08 -31.32 8.87
C GLY A 17 -6.54 -30.93 9.15
N LYS A 18 -7.18 -31.71 10.02
CA LYS A 18 -8.62 -31.62 10.31
C LYS A 18 -9.04 -30.38 11.10
N ASN A 19 -8.10 -29.65 11.67
CA ASN A 19 -8.35 -28.41 12.39
C ASN A 19 -7.14 -27.48 12.30
N ILE A 20 -7.38 -26.19 12.56
CA ILE A 20 -6.37 -25.14 12.47
C ILE A 20 -5.19 -25.35 13.45
N THR A 21 -5.43 -26.02 14.58
CA THR A 21 -4.39 -26.31 15.56
C THR A 21 -3.38 -27.29 15.01
N GLN A 22 -3.83 -28.39 14.39
CA GLN A 22 -2.93 -29.35 13.72
C GLN A 22 -2.15 -28.71 12.59
N PHE A 23 -2.77 -27.82 11.81
CA PHE A 23 -2.10 -27.06 10.76
C PHE A 23 -0.99 -26.17 11.32
N ARG A 24 -1.29 -25.43 12.42
CA ARG A 24 -0.32 -24.56 13.10
C ARG A 24 0.84 -25.35 13.67
N GLU A 25 0.58 -26.44 14.39
CA GLU A 25 1.64 -27.30 14.97
C GLU A 25 2.54 -27.90 13.90
N ARG A 26 1.98 -28.29 12.75
CA ARG A 26 2.73 -28.93 11.68
C ARG A 26 3.64 -27.94 10.93
N TYR A 27 3.13 -26.75 10.62
CA TYR A 27 3.79 -25.82 9.69
C TYR A 27 4.30 -24.54 10.32
N PHE A 28 4.01 -24.26 11.58
CA PHE A 28 4.38 -23.00 12.22
C PHE A 28 5.12 -23.25 13.55
N ILE A 29 5.90 -22.24 13.94
CA ILE A 29 6.51 -22.12 15.27
C ILE A 29 5.65 -21.12 16.04
N ALA A 30 5.17 -21.51 17.23
CA ALA A 30 4.41 -20.64 18.09
C ALA A 30 5.36 -19.81 18.97
N ASN A 31 5.29 -18.48 18.88
CA ASN A 31 6.00 -17.55 19.74
C ASN A 31 5.02 -16.90 20.71
N THR A 32 5.08 -17.24 21.99
CA THR A 32 4.18 -16.70 23.01
C THR A 32 4.85 -15.51 23.69
N HIS A 33 4.27 -14.33 23.57
CA HIS A 33 4.71 -13.10 24.20
C HIS A 33 3.86 -12.80 25.44
N GLY A 34 4.49 -12.76 26.62
CA GLY A 34 3.86 -12.35 27.88
C GLY A 34 2.68 -13.20 28.35
N GLY A 35 2.50 -14.42 27.87
CA GLY A 35 1.47 -15.36 28.29
C GLY A 35 0.06 -15.10 27.73
N HIS A 36 -0.15 -14.03 26.96
CA HIS A 36 -1.47 -13.62 26.46
C HIS A 36 -1.62 -13.56 24.95
N PHE A 37 -0.53 -13.49 24.21
CA PHE A 37 -0.57 -13.43 22.75
C PHE A 37 0.43 -14.41 22.15
N THR A 38 -0.06 -15.27 21.23
CA THR A 38 0.77 -16.23 20.49
C THR A 38 0.82 -15.81 19.03
N ASP A 39 2.02 -15.51 18.57
CA ASP A 39 2.31 -15.29 17.15
C ASP A 39 2.79 -16.61 16.53
N TYR A 40 2.51 -16.79 15.23
CA TYR A 40 2.84 -18.00 14.49
C TYR A 40 3.75 -17.67 13.31
N LYS A 41 5.02 -18.07 13.40
CA LYS A 41 5.98 -17.93 12.30
C LYS A 41 6.05 -19.22 11.49
N PRO A 42 5.99 -19.16 10.14
CA PRO A 42 6.19 -20.35 9.31
C PRO A 42 7.55 -21.01 9.61
N LYS A 43 7.60 -22.34 9.62
CA LYS A 43 8.87 -23.10 9.62
C LYS A 43 9.56 -22.91 8.28
N ASP A 44 10.89 -23.08 8.24
CA ASP A 44 11.69 -22.84 7.04
C ASP A 44 11.27 -23.71 5.82
N ASP A 45 10.74 -24.89 6.09
CA ASP A 45 10.25 -25.86 5.10
C ASP A 45 8.71 -25.84 4.92
N ALA A 46 8.01 -24.94 5.60
CA ALA A 46 6.54 -24.93 5.61
C ALA A 46 5.95 -24.66 4.23
N GLU A 47 6.43 -23.66 3.52
CA GLU A 47 5.91 -23.28 2.21
C GLU A 47 6.06 -24.41 1.18
N PRO A 48 7.25 -24.97 0.90
CA PRO A 48 7.41 -26.03 -0.08
C PRO A 48 6.63 -27.28 0.33
N THR A 49 6.51 -27.58 1.63
CA THR A 49 5.76 -28.75 2.12
C THR A 49 4.26 -28.59 1.92
N VAL A 50 3.71 -27.41 2.21
CA VAL A 50 2.29 -27.10 1.98
C VAL A 50 1.98 -27.13 0.50
N LEU A 51 2.76 -26.45 -0.34
CA LEU A 51 2.56 -26.43 -1.79
C LEU A 51 2.58 -27.85 -2.39
N LYS A 52 3.50 -28.69 -1.95
CA LYS A 52 3.56 -30.09 -2.38
C LYS A 52 2.31 -30.86 -1.93
N ALA A 53 1.82 -30.64 -0.72
CA ALA A 53 0.65 -31.35 -0.18
C ALA A 53 -0.65 -31.03 -0.92
N ILE A 54 -0.75 -29.84 -1.55
CA ILE A 54 -1.95 -29.38 -2.26
C ILE A 54 -1.83 -29.38 -3.78
N SER A 55 -0.67 -29.79 -4.31
CA SER A 55 -0.33 -29.69 -5.74
C SER A 55 -1.26 -30.48 -6.67
N ASP A 56 -1.95 -31.49 -6.15
CA ASP A 56 -2.90 -32.31 -6.90
C ASP A 56 -4.32 -31.70 -7.00
N ILE A 57 -4.63 -30.72 -6.15
CA ILE A 57 -5.93 -30.02 -6.13
C ILE A 57 -5.83 -28.51 -6.40
N CYS A 58 -4.60 -27.96 -6.45
CA CYS A 58 -4.33 -26.55 -6.69
C CYS A 58 -3.40 -26.37 -7.86
N ILE A 59 -3.75 -25.44 -8.74
CA ILE A 59 -2.88 -24.97 -9.82
C ILE A 59 -2.48 -23.53 -9.50
N SER A 60 -1.16 -23.28 -9.46
CA SER A 60 -0.63 -21.91 -9.41
C SER A 60 -0.38 -21.44 -10.83
N MET A 61 -1.06 -20.37 -11.22
CA MET A 61 -0.93 -19.75 -12.55
C MET A 61 -0.55 -18.29 -12.38
N LYS A 62 0.50 -17.86 -13.08
CA LYS A 62 0.78 -16.43 -13.22
C LYS A 62 -0.08 -15.90 -14.36
N ALA A 63 -0.77 -14.80 -14.13
CA ALA A 63 -1.63 -14.17 -15.14
C ALA A 63 -0.86 -13.84 -16.44
N GLU A 64 0.41 -13.43 -16.31
CA GLU A 64 1.32 -13.09 -17.41
C GLU A 64 1.60 -14.28 -18.36
N ASP A 65 1.54 -15.51 -17.85
CA ASP A 65 1.85 -16.72 -18.64
C ASP A 65 0.67 -17.20 -19.50
N TYR A 66 -0.56 -16.75 -19.18
CA TYR A 66 -1.80 -17.29 -19.75
C TYR A 66 -2.75 -16.23 -20.32
N LEU A 67 -2.55 -14.95 -19.97
CA LEU A 67 -3.43 -13.87 -20.36
C LEU A 67 -2.68 -12.85 -21.23
N GLU A 68 -3.37 -12.32 -22.23
CA GLU A 68 -2.91 -11.13 -22.96
C GLU A 68 -3.16 -9.89 -22.08
N LEU A 69 -2.15 -9.51 -21.32
CA LEU A 69 -2.19 -8.33 -20.47
C LEU A 69 -1.50 -7.14 -21.16
N PRO A 70 -1.96 -5.90 -20.92
CA PRO A 70 -1.23 -4.72 -21.34
C PRO A 70 0.16 -4.67 -20.69
N GLN A 71 1.10 -3.97 -21.29
CA GLN A 71 2.39 -3.70 -20.65
C GLN A 71 2.17 -2.81 -19.42
N CYS A 72 2.63 -3.26 -18.24
CA CYS A 72 2.60 -2.44 -17.03
C CYS A 72 3.92 -1.68 -16.89
N ILE A 73 3.83 -0.34 -16.79
CA ILE A 73 4.99 0.56 -16.62
C ILE A 73 4.85 1.24 -15.28
N GLU A 74 5.66 0.80 -14.32
CA GLU A 74 5.71 1.39 -12.99
C GLU A 74 6.89 2.38 -12.88
N HIS A 75 6.66 3.56 -12.29
CA HIS A 75 7.70 4.56 -12.09
C HIS A 75 7.45 5.40 -10.85
N GLU A 76 8.53 5.92 -10.28
CA GLU A 76 8.48 6.85 -9.17
C GLU A 76 8.57 8.30 -9.68
N ILE A 77 7.77 9.18 -9.10
CA ILE A 77 7.84 10.62 -9.28
C ILE A 77 8.51 11.17 -8.03
N PRO A 78 9.76 11.65 -8.13
CA PRO A 78 10.46 12.19 -6.97
C PRO A 78 9.82 13.51 -6.53
N VAL A 79 9.46 13.59 -5.24
CA VAL A 79 8.99 14.80 -4.59
C VAL A 79 10.10 15.34 -3.72
N ILE A 80 10.56 16.55 -4.01
CA ILE A 80 11.65 17.20 -3.29
C ILE A 80 11.04 18.16 -2.27
N LEU A 81 11.38 17.97 -1.00
CA LEU A 81 11.02 18.92 0.05
C LEU A 81 11.91 20.16 -0.03
N ASP A 82 11.35 21.32 0.21
CA ASP A 82 12.11 22.54 0.44
C ASP A 82 13.04 22.39 1.64
N ASP A 83 14.16 23.09 1.65
CA ASP A 83 15.18 22.98 2.71
C ASP A 83 14.61 23.21 4.12
N LYS A 84 13.63 24.09 4.26
CA LYS A 84 12.92 24.33 5.52
C LYS A 84 12.11 23.10 5.93
N VAL A 85 11.28 22.60 5.03
CA VAL A 85 10.41 21.43 5.28
C VAL A 85 11.24 20.17 5.54
N LYS A 86 12.38 20.02 4.84
CA LYS A 86 13.33 18.93 5.06
C LYS A 86 13.91 18.94 6.47
N LYS A 87 14.26 20.12 6.99
CA LYS A 87 14.72 20.26 8.39
C LYS A 87 13.61 19.97 9.38
N GLU A 88 12.39 20.43 9.09
CA GLU A 88 11.20 20.14 9.92
C GLU A 88 10.89 18.64 9.95
N TYR A 89 11.00 17.93 8.81
CA TYR A 89 10.86 16.48 8.76
C TYR A 89 11.93 15.77 9.60
N ALA A 90 13.18 16.13 9.46
CA ALA A 90 14.28 15.52 10.21
C ALA A 90 14.11 15.72 11.74
N GLN A 91 13.66 16.91 12.16
CA GLN A 91 13.36 17.17 13.56
C GLN A 91 12.15 16.37 14.04
N PHE A 92 11.06 16.33 13.25
CA PHE A 92 9.86 15.56 13.57
C PHE A 92 10.16 14.05 13.68
N GLU A 93 10.93 13.49 12.75
CA GLU A 93 11.37 12.10 12.77
C GLU A 93 12.21 11.82 14.03
N ARG A 94 13.17 12.69 14.35
CA ARG A 94 14.00 12.59 15.55
C ARG A 94 13.16 12.60 16.82
N ASP A 95 12.28 13.57 16.97
CA ASP A 95 11.42 13.73 18.16
C ASP A 95 10.49 12.53 18.33
N LEU A 96 9.99 12.00 17.21
CA LEU A 96 9.07 10.86 17.20
C LEU A 96 9.78 9.55 17.57
N LEU A 97 10.99 9.33 17.04
CA LEU A 97 11.70 8.05 17.16
C LEU A 97 12.58 7.96 18.40
N LEU A 98 13.17 9.07 18.88
CA LEU A 98 14.01 9.05 20.09
C LEU A 98 13.22 8.91 21.42
N GLN A 99 11.91 9.14 21.40
CA GLN A 99 11.05 8.93 22.56
C GLN A 99 10.76 7.45 22.84
N ILE A 100 11.24 6.54 22.00
CA ILE A 100 10.88 5.13 22.04
C ILE A 100 12.11 4.30 22.40
N ASP A 101 11.92 3.40 23.39
CA ASP A 101 12.88 2.35 23.68
C ASP A 101 12.78 1.23 22.61
N GLU A 102 13.89 0.97 21.91
CA GLU A 102 13.97 -0.06 20.86
C GLU A 102 13.53 -1.44 21.33
N ASN A 103 13.69 -1.74 22.62
CA ASN A 103 13.36 -3.04 23.20
C ASN A 103 11.85 -3.21 23.45
N THR A 104 11.09 -2.08 23.42
CA THR A 104 9.64 -2.05 23.70
C THR A 104 8.78 -1.79 22.46
N ILE A 105 9.38 -1.65 21.26
CA ILE A 105 8.63 -1.43 20.03
C ILE A 105 7.78 -2.66 19.70
N THR A 106 6.47 -2.46 19.70
CA THR A 106 5.49 -3.45 19.21
C THR A 106 5.13 -3.17 17.74
N ALA A 107 4.59 -4.15 17.04
CA ALA A 107 4.09 -3.96 15.68
C ALA A 107 3.03 -2.84 15.60
N GLN A 108 2.19 -2.71 16.65
CA GLN A 108 1.17 -1.66 16.72
C GLN A 108 1.80 -0.27 16.86
N SER A 109 2.78 -0.08 17.76
CA SER A 109 3.48 1.20 17.91
C SER A 109 4.25 1.55 16.63
N ALA A 110 4.89 0.57 16.00
CA ALA A 110 5.58 0.75 14.72
C ALA A 110 4.65 1.27 13.61
N GLY A 111 3.45 0.69 13.49
CA GLY A 111 2.44 1.13 12.53
C GLY A 111 1.98 2.58 12.77
N VAL A 112 1.79 2.97 14.04
CA VAL A 112 1.43 4.36 14.39
C VAL A 112 2.55 5.33 14.01
N LEU A 113 3.79 4.99 14.30
CA LEU A 113 4.95 5.86 14.03
C LEU A 113 5.19 6.06 12.54
N THR A 114 5.24 4.96 11.78
CA THR A 114 5.39 5.05 10.32
C THR A 114 4.19 5.75 9.68
N GLY A 115 2.99 5.56 10.23
CA GLY A 115 1.80 6.32 9.82
C GLY A 115 1.95 7.83 10.01
N LYS A 116 2.54 8.28 11.12
CA LYS A 116 2.82 9.71 11.35
C LYS A 116 3.88 10.26 10.39
N LEU A 117 4.93 9.50 10.09
CA LEU A 117 5.94 9.89 9.11
C LEU A 117 5.33 10.00 7.70
N LEU A 118 4.48 9.05 7.30
CA LEU A 118 3.76 9.10 6.02
C LEU A 118 2.79 10.29 5.95
N GLN A 119 2.10 10.63 7.04
CA GLN A 119 1.27 11.83 7.12
C GLN A 119 2.11 13.09 6.88
N PHE A 120 3.29 13.19 7.50
CA PHE A 120 4.21 14.32 7.24
C PHE A 120 4.59 14.38 5.76
N CYS A 121 5.02 13.27 5.15
CA CYS A 121 5.35 13.20 3.73
C CYS A 121 4.18 13.64 2.83
N SER A 122 2.95 13.35 3.24
CA SER A 122 1.74 13.81 2.54
C SER A 122 1.45 15.30 2.72
N GLY A 123 2.12 15.97 3.68
CA GLY A 123 2.06 17.41 3.92
C GLY A 123 1.00 17.87 4.92
N ALA A 124 0.41 16.95 5.69
CA ALA A 124 -0.45 17.26 6.82
C ALA A 124 -0.44 16.11 7.83
N ILE A 125 -0.68 16.42 9.12
CA ILE A 125 -0.77 15.43 10.20
C ILE A 125 -2.06 15.62 10.99
N TYR A 126 -2.51 14.56 11.66
CA TYR A 126 -3.55 14.69 12.68
C TYR A 126 -2.88 15.01 14.04
N ASP A 127 -3.37 16.02 14.71
CA ASP A 127 -2.99 16.32 16.11
C ASP A 127 -3.65 15.32 17.10
N ASN A 128 -3.46 15.55 18.39
CA ASN A 128 -4.02 14.70 19.44
C ASN A 128 -5.57 14.75 19.51
N ASP A 129 -6.17 15.82 19.00
CA ASP A 129 -7.62 16.00 18.91
C ASP A 129 -8.18 15.52 17.57
N HIS A 130 -7.37 14.80 16.76
CA HIS A 130 -7.68 14.37 15.40
C HIS A 130 -7.98 15.50 14.41
N LYS A 131 -7.55 16.74 14.69
CA LYS A 131 -7.65 17.85 13.75
C LYS A 131 -6.49 17.81 12.77
N VAL A 132 -6.77 18.21 11.54
CA VAL A 132 -5.75 18.27 10.49
C VAL A 132 -4.90 19.52 10.65
N VAL A 133 -3.59 19.31 10.80
CA VAL A 133 -2.59 20.38 10.80
C VAL A 133 -1.82 20.31 9.49
N LYS A 134 -1.99 21.33 8.64
CA LYS A 134 -1.27 21.44 7.36
C LYS A 134 0.18 21.83 7.63
N LEU A 135 1.11 21.15 6.97
CA LEU A 135 2.56 21.37 7.07
C LEU A 135 3.14 22.00 5.78
N HIS A 136 2.90 21.36 4.63
CA HIS A 136 3.42 21.80 3.33
C HIS A 136 2.56 21.29 2.18
N ASP A 137 2.80 21.79 0.95
CA ASP A 137 2.09 21.38 -0.26
C ASP A 137 2.99 20.65 -1.27
N CYS A 138 4.25 20.34 -0.96
CA CYS A 138 5.21 19.78 -1.94
C CYS A 138 4.64 18.56 -2.71
N LYS A 139 3.94 17.65 -2.03
CA LYS A 139 3.35 16.47 -2.68
C LYS A 139 2.09 16.83 -3.48
N ILE A 140 1.30 17.81 -3.04
CA ILE A 140 0.15 18.35 -3.80
C ILE A 140 0.63 19.01 -5.09
N ASP A 141 1.70 19.80 -5.02
CA ASP A 141 2.24 20.51 -6.20
C ASP A 141 2.75 19.49 -7.23
N ALA A 142 3.53 18.49 -6.80
CA ALA A 142 4.00 17.41 -7.67
C ALA A 142 2.83 16.59 -8.26
N TYR A 143 1.77 16.36 -7.49
CA TYR A 143 0.56 15.70 -7.97
C TYR A 143 -0.14 16.51 -9.05
N MET A 144 -0.33 17.81 -8.83
CA MET A 144 -0.99 18.68 -9.80
C MET A 144 -0.18 18.78 -11.10
N GLU A 145 1.14 18.87 -11.02
CA GLU A 145 2.02 18.82 -12.18
C GLU A 145 1.90 17.50 -12.95
N TYR A 146 1.79 16.37 -12.25
CA TYR A 146 1.55 15.08 -12.87
C TYR A 146 0.20 15.03 -13.60
N ILE A 147 -0.89 15.46 -12.95
CA ILE A 147 -2.22 15.50 -13.57
C ILE A 147 -2.25 16.40 -14.81
N GLU A 148 -1.59 17.56 -14.77
CA GLU A 148 -1.47 18.45 -15.91
C GLU A 148 -0.73 17.78 -17.09
N ARG A 149 0.35 17.05 -16.82
CA ARG A 149 1.11 16.28 -17.83
C ARG A 149 0.28 15.17 -18.49
N LEU A 150 -0.75 14.64 -17.84
CA LEU A 150 -1.65 13.68 -18.46
C LEU A 150 -2.51 14.28 -19.57
N ASN A 151 -2.58 15.60 -19.66
CA ASN A 151 -3.26 16.33 -20.74
C ASN A 151 -4.70 15.84 -21.00
N GLY A 152 -5.44 15.61 -19.91
CA GLY A 152 -6.84 15.17 -19.94
C GLY A 152 -7.05 13.65 -20.05
N GLU A 153 -6.01 12.84 -20.03
CA GLU A 153 -6.19 11.38 -19.89
C GLU A 153 -6.70 11.03 -18.48
N PRO A 154 -7.72 10.15 -18.38
CA PRO A 154 -8.28 9.75 -17.10
C PRO A 154 -7.27 9.07 -16.18
N CYS A 155 -7.33 9.37 -14.87
CA CYS A 155 -6.42 8.86 -13.87
C CYS A 155 -7.14 8.37 -12.62
N ILE A 156 -6.81 7.15 -12.15
CA ILE A 156 -7.15 6.70 -10.80
C ILE A 156 -6.09 7.21 -9.83
N THR A 157 -6.52 7.88 -8.75
CA THR A 157 -5.65 8.39 -7.70
C THR A 157 -5.92 7.65 -6.39
N PHE A 158 -4.93 6.90 -5.91
CA PHE A 158 -4.96 6.27 -4.60
C PHE A 158 -4.45 7.22 -3.52
N TYR A 159 -5.27 7.46 -2.48
CA TYR A 159 -4.93 8.27 -1.32
C TYR A 159 -4.84 7.42 -0.05
N GLY A 160 -3.96 7.79 0.89
CA GLY A 160 -3.74 7.05 2.11
C GLY A 160 -4.56 7.56 3.31
N PHE A 161 -4.73 8.88 3.39
CA PHE A 161 -5.36 9.54 4.54
C PHE A 161 -6.56 10.38 4.12
N GLN A 162 -7.47 10.62 5.06
CA GLN A 162 -8.65 11.47 4.79
C GLN A 162 -8.23 12.89 4.39
N HIS A 163 -7.21 13.45 5.05
CA HIS A 163 -6.68 14.77 4.71
C HIS A 163 -6.05 14.81 3.31
N ASP A 164 -5.48 13.70 2.79
CA ASP A 164 -4.99 13.64 1.40
C ASP A 164 -6.15 13.85 0.44
N LYS A 165 -7.23 13.09 0.63
CA LYS A 165 -8.45 13.20 -0.18
C LYS A 165 -8.97 14.64 -0.21
N GLU A 166 -9.11 15.27 0.95
CA GLU A 166 -9.64 16.63 1.06
C GLU A 166 -8.73 17.66 0.37
N ARG A 167 -7.40 17.55 0.56
CA ARG A 167 -6.43 18.45 -0.06
C ARG A 167 -6.34 18.25 -1.57
N ILE A 168 -6.40 17.01 -2.05
CA ILE A 168 -6.46 16.71 -3.49
C ILE A 168 -7.74 17.31 -4.10
N LEU A 169 -8.90 17.11 -3.47
CA LEU A 169 -10.16 17.70 -3.95
C LEU A 169 -10.09 19.22 -3.99
N GLN A 170 -9.52 19.87 -2.96
CA GLN A 170 -9.35 21.33 -2.94
C GLN A 170 -8.41 21.82 -4.06
N ALA A 171 -7.34 21.09 -4.36
CA ALA A 171 -6.43 21.43 -5.45
C ALA A 171 -7.11 21.27 -6.81
N LEU A 172 -7.80 20.16 -7.05
CA LEU A 172 -8.49 19.85 -8.30
C LEU A 172 -9.73 20.73 -8.53
N ALA A 173 -10.37 21.26 -7.48
CA ALA A 173 -11.51 22.18 -7.60
C ALA A 173 -11.19 23.47 -8.38
N LYS A 174 -9.90 23.81 -8.54
CA LYS A 174 -9.43 24.94 -9.35
C LYS A 174 -9.31 24.59 -10.84
N THR A 175 -9.51 23.36 -11.21
CA THR A 175 -9.45 22.83 -12.57
C THR A 175 -10.85 22.66 -13.16
N LYS A 176 -10.92 22.31 -14.45
CA LYS A 176 -12.17 21.97 -15.13
C LYS A 176 -12.43 20.45 -15.17
N LEU A 177 -11.61 19.66 -14.47
CA LEU A 177 -11.69 18.21 -14.48
C LEU A 177 -12.93 17.72 -13.72
N ASN A 178 -13.57 16.68 -14.24
CA ASN A 178 -14.62 15.97 -13.53
C ASN A 178 -14.01 15.00 -12.54
N VAL A 179 -14.06 15.36 -11.26
CA VAL A 179 -13.41 14.62 -10.16
C VAL A 179 -14.49 13.89 -9.34
N ARG A 180 -14.26 12.61 -9.06
CA ARG A 180 -15.13 11.81 -8.20
C ARG A 180 -14.34 11.08 -7.15
N VAL A 181 -14.92 10.90 -5.97
CA VAL A 181 -14.47 9.94 -4.96
C VAL A 181 -15.29 8.68 -5.14
N TYR A 182 -14.61 7.55 -5.32
CA TYR A 182 -15.26 6.27 -5.51
C TYR A 182 -16.18 5.91 -4.32
N ASN A 183 -17.44 5.66 -4.59
CA ASN A 183 -18.46 5.34 -3.58
C ASN A 183 -19.39 4.18 -3.99
N GLY A 184 -19.06 3.46 -5.06
CA GLY A 184 -19.86 2.30 -5.46
C GLY A 184 -20.02 2.10 -6.98
N PRO A 185 -20.90 1.19 -7.39
CA PRO A 185 -21.04 0.76 -8.79
C PRO A 185 -21.36 1.89 -9.77
N ASP A 186 -22.16 2.89 -9.36
CA ASP A 186 -22.49 4.03 -10.23
C ASP A 186 -21.23 4.80 -10.67
N ASP A 187 -20.22 4.91 -9.79
CA ASP A 187 -18.96 5.57 -10.14
C ASP A 187 -18.10 4.69 -11.06
N GLU A 188 -18.20 3.36 -10.95
CA GLU A 188 -17.57 2.41 -11.87
C GLU A 188 -18.14 2.55 -13.29
N ASP A 189 -19.46 2.64 -13.41
CA ASP A 189 -20.14 2.84 -14.70
C ASP A 189 -19.77 4.18 -15.33
N LEU A 190 -19.75 5.26 -14.54
CA LEU A 190 -19.36 6.59 -15.01
C LEU A 190 -17.89 6.65 -15.44
N TRP A 191 -16.99 5.99 -14.69
CA TRP A 191 -15.58 5.88 -15.02
C TRP A 191 -15.39 5.13 -16.34
N ASN A 192 -15.97 3.95 -16.48
CA ASN A 192 -15.87 3.14 -17.69
C ASN A 192 -16.54 3.78 -18.91
N ALA A 193 -17.51 4.69 -18.70
CA ALA A 193 -18.13 5.50 -19.75
C ALA A 193 -17.30 6.75 -20.12
N GLY A 194 -16.10 6.95 -19.54
CA GLY A 194 -15.22 8.10 -19.79
C GLY A 194 -15.78 9.44 -19.30
N LYS A 195 -16.62 9.44 -18.27
CA LYS A 195 -17.24 10.65 -17.70
C LYS A 195 -16.52 11.18 -16.48
N ILE A 196 -15.46 10.55 -16.05
CA ILE A 196 -14.64 10.95 -14.89
C ILE A 196 -13.21 11.12 -15.35
N ASP A 197 -12.63 12.29 -15.11
CA ASP A 197 -11.22 12.58 -15.42
C ASP A 197 -10.28 12.11 -14.30
N VAL A 198 -10.70 12.28 -13.03
CA VAL A 198 -9.94 11.81 -11.86
C VAL A 198 -10.86 11.05 -10.92
N LEU A 199 -10.55 9.77 -10.70
CA LEU A 199 -11.25 8.92 -9.74
C LEU A 199 -10.38 8.72 -8.51
N LEU A 200 -10.78 9.31 -7.37
CA LEU A 200 -10.10 9.14 -6.07
C LEU A 200 -10.58 7.85 -5.41
N VAL A 201 -9.66 6.97 -5.07
CA VAL A 201 -9.97 5.65 -4.50
C VAL A 201 -9.14 5.41 -3.24
N HIS A 202 -9.77 4.95 -2.16
CA HIS A 202 -9.02 4.44 -1.02
C HIS A 202 -8.58 2.99 -1.30
N PRO A 203 -7.32 2.59 -1.01
CA PRO A 203 -6.82 1.25 -1.36
C PRO A 203 -7.67 0.10 -0.85
N SER A 204 -8.23 0.21 0.36
CA SER A 204 -9.11 -0.83 0.92
C SER A 204 -10.40 -1.06 0.11
N SER A 205 -10.84 -0.07 -0.68
CA SER A 205 -12.02 -0.21 -1.56
C SER A 205 -11.74 -1.13 -2.75
N CYS A 206 -10.45 -1.35 -3.09
CA CYS A 206 -10.06 -2.25 -4.17
C CYS A 206 -10.26 -3.73 -3.85
N ALA A 207 -10.43 -4.11 -2.57
CA ALA A 207 -10.69 -5.48 -2.16
C ALA A 207 -11.99 -6.06 -2.76
N TYR A 208 -12.91 -5.22 -3.21
CA TYR A 208 -14.24 -5.61 -3.70
C TYR A 208 -14.33 -5.93 -5.21
N GLY A 209 -13.21 -6.20 -5.88
CA GLY A 209 -13.24 -6.74 -7.24
C GLY A 209 -13.69 -5.78 -8.34
N LEU A 210 -13.38 -4.49 -8.23
CA LEU A 210 -13.74 -3.45 -9.18
C LEU A 210 -13.23 -3.73 -10.60
N ASN A 211 -14.05 -3.43 -11.61
CA ASN A 211 -13.71 -3.54 -13.03
C ASN A 211 -13.56 -2.14 -13.64
N LEU A 212 -12.38 -1.55 -13.57
CA LEU A 212 -12.11 -0.16 -13.99
C LEU A 212 -11.26 -0.07 -15.27
N GLN A 213 -10.95 -1.20 -15.90
CA GLN A 213 -9.98 -1.27 -17.01
C GLN A 213 -10.41 -0.55 -18.29
N ALA A 214 -11.71 -0.27 -18.47
CA ALA A 214 -12.21 0.40 -19.68
C ALA A 214 -12.08 1.93 -19.62
N GLY A 215 -12.09 2.53 -18.43
CA GLY A 215 -12.16 3.99 -18.26
C GLY A 215 -10.84 4.72 -18.35
N GLY A 216 -9.68 4.05 -18.27
CA GLY A 216 -8.39 4.73 -18.29
C GLY A 216 -7.20 3.77 -18.20
N ARG A 217 -6.00 4.34 -18.27
CA ARG A 217 -4.72 3.60 -18.25
C ARG A 217 -3.70 4.18 -17.25
N HIS A 218 -4.04 5.22 -16.50
CA HIS A 218 -3.16 5.87 -15.55
C HIS A 218 -3.61 5.64 -14.11
N ILE A 219 -2.66 5.25 -13.28
CA ILE A 219 -2.80 5.15 -11.82
C ILE A 219 -1.73 6.04 -11.20
N VAL A 220 -2.10 6.80 -10.17
CA VAL A 220 -1.14 7.48 -9.32
C VAL A 220 -1.41 7.17 -7.86
N TRP A 221 -0.37 6.75 -7.15
CA TRP A 221 -0.35 6.62 -5.70
C TRP A 221 0.13 7.94 -5.11
N PHE A 222 -0.80 8.72 -4.55
CA PHE A 222 -0.48 9.95 -3.84
C PHE A 222 0.29 9.63 -2.56
N THR A 223 -0.16 8.64 -1.81
CA THR A 223 0.55 8.09 -0.64
C THR A 223 0.83 6.62 -0.89
N PRO A 224 2.09 6.20 -1.01
CA PRO A 224 2.45 4.78 -1.11
C PRO A 224 1.96 4.00 0.11
N ASN A 225 1.56 2.75 -0.08
CA ASN A 225 1.05 1.88 0.97
C ASN A 225 2.04 0.75 1.27
N TRP A 226 2.30 0.45 2.54
CA TRP A 226 3.18 -0.64 2.96
C TRP A 226 2.74 -2.02 2.46
N SER A 227 1.43 -2.24 2.29
CA SER A 227 0.91 -3.51 1.83
C SER A 227 1.16 -3.71 0.34
N PHE A 228 2.06 -4.65 0.00
CA PHE A 228 2.26 -5.09 -1.37
C PHE A 228 0.94 -5.58 -1.99
N GLU A 229 0.13 -6.31 -1.21
CA GLU A 229 -1.15 -6.85 -1.69
C GLU A 229 -2.11 -5.74 -2.14
N LEU A 230 -2.27 -4.67 -1.33
CA LEU A 230 -3.13 -3.54 -1.70
C LEU A 230 -2.61 -2.79 -2.93
N ASN A 231 -1.27 -2.64 -3.05
CA ASN A 231 -0.67 -2.04 -4.24
C ASN A 231 -0.93 -2.88 -5.49
N ASP A 232 -0.74 -4.20 -5.41
CA ASP A 232 -0.97 -5.12 -6.53
C ASP A 232 -2.46 -5.18 -6.89
N GLN A 233 -3.36 -5.27 -5.92
CA GLN A 233 -4.80 -5.20 -6.16
C GLN A 233 -5.21 -3.88 -6.82
N GLY A 234 -4.67 -2.74 -6.37
CA GLY A 234 -4.93 -1.43 -6.98
C GLY A 234 -4.47 -1.39 -8.44
N LYS A 235 -3.27 -1.86 -8.72
CA LYS A 235 -2.71 -1.97 -10.08
C LYS A 235 -3.60 -2.83 -10.98
N CYS A 236 -4.04 -4.00 -10.49
CA CYS A 236 -4.87 -4.94 -11.22
C CYS A 236 -6.29 -4.42 -11.53
N ARG A 237 -6.67 -3.21 -11.10
CA ARG A 237 -7.95 -2.59 -11.52
C ARG A 237 -7.89 -2.10 -12.96
N LEU A 238 -6.74 -1.66 -13.45
CA LEU A 238 -6.50 -1.27 -14.85
C LEU A 238 -5.66 -2.31 -15.60
N TRP A 239 -4.64 -2.88 -14.95
CA TRP A 239 -3.78 -3.90 -15.52
C TRP A 239 -4.48 -5.27 -15.49
N ARG A 240 -5.35 -5.48 -16.45
CA ARG A 240 -6.25 -6.63 -16.48
C ARG A 240 -6.55 -7.05 -17.92
N GLN A 241 -6.88 -8.34 -18.11
CA GLN A 241 -7.38 -8.85 -19.38
C GLN A 241 -8.65 -8.09 -19.80
N GLY A 242 -8.76 -7.79 -21.10
CA GLY A 242 -9.87 -7.02 -21.66
C GLY A 242 -9.72 -5.50 -21.49
N SER A 243 -8.56 -5.01 -21.04
CA SER A 243 -8.22 -3.58 -21.15
C SER A 243 -8.17 -3.17 -22.62
N PRO A 244 -8.75 -2.04 -23.02
CA PRO A 244 -8.65 -1.51 -24.39
C PRO A 244 -7.28 -0.86 -24.69
N TYR A 245 -6.38 -0.81 -23.71
CA TYR A 245 -5.10 -0.14 -23.79
C TYR A 245 -3.95 -1.14 -23.86
N ASP A 246 -2.94 -0.87 -24.68
CA ASP A 246 -1.71 -1.68 -24.79
C ASP A 246 -0.77 -1.50 -23.60
N LYS A 247 -0.91 -0.37 -22.87
CA LYS A 247 -0.05 0.00 -21.74
C LYS A 247 -0.87 0.58 -20.60
N VAL A 248 -0.48 0.20 -19.37
CA VAL A 248 -0.96 0.80 -18.12
C VAL A 248 0.23 1.44 -17.40
N TYR A 249 0.05 2.66 -16.94
CA TYR A 249 1.07 3.45 -16.23
C TYR A 249 0.71 3.56 -14.76
N VAL A 250 1.65 3.20 -13.90
CA VAL A 250 1.49 3.29 -12.45
C VAL A 250 2.59 4.19 -11.91
N ALA A 251 2.21 5.35 -11.41
CA ALA A 251 3.10 6.34 -10.83
C ALA A 251 2.99 6.33 -9.30
N TYR A 252 4.11 6.51 -8.61
CA TYR A 252 4.18 6.68 -7.16
C TYR A 252 4.81 8.02 -6.84
N LEU A 253 4.14 8.88 -6.07
CA LEU A 253 4.73 10.11 -5.55
C LEU A 253 5.59 9.78 -4.33
N VAL A 254 6.89 9.92 -4.46
CA VAL A 254 7.86 9.49 -3.45
C VAL A 254 8.66 10.67 -2.94
N VAL A 255 8.49 11.01 -1.67
CA VAL A 255 9.27 12.08 -1.03
C VAL A 255 10.68 11.59 -0.78
N GLN A 256 11.64 12.29 -1.40
CA GLN A 256 13.06 11.92 -1.37
C GLN A 256 13.66 12.10 0.03
N GLY A 257 14.45 11.10 0.48
CA GLY A 257 15.12 11.10 1.78
C GLY A 257 14.18 10.84 2.97
N CYS A 258 12.92 10.46 2.73
CA CYS A 258 11.90 10.27 3.74
C CYS A 258 11.39 8.81 3.78
N VAL A 259 10.39 8.54 4.62
CA VAL A 259 9.82 7.19 4.80
C VAL A 259 9.16 6.62 3.54
N ASP A 260 8.75 7.45 2.59
CA ASP A 260 8.17 7.00 1.32
C ASP A 260 9.15 6.08 0.55
N GLU A 261 10.46 6.34 0.60
CA GLU A 261 11.47 5.49 -0.04
C GLU A 261 11.53 4.09 0.58
N ASP A 262 11.38 3.99 1.90
CA ASP A 262 11.34 2.69 2.59
C ASP A 262 10.08 1.90 2.21
N VAL A 263 8.94 2.59 2.06
CA VAL A 263 7.71 1.97 1.57
C VAL A 263 7.91 1.41 0.17
N MET A 264 8.52 2.18 -0.73
CA MET A 264 8.80 1.73 -2.09
C MET A 264 9.76 0.54 -2.13
N ALA A 265 10.79 0.53 -1.27
CA ALA A 265 11.68 -0.62 -1.13
C ALA A 265 10.92 -1.87 -0.66
N ALA A 266 10.03 -1.72 0.34
CA ALA A 266 9.21 -2.82 0.85
C ALA A 266 8.26 -3.40 -0.20
N ILE A 267 7.63 -2.55 -1.00
CA ILE A 267 6.76 -2.97 -2.12
C ILE A 267 7.55 -3.77 -3.15
N LYS A 268 8.75 -3.32 -3.52
CA LYS A 268 9.63 -4.01 -4.49
C LYS A 268 10.09 -5.38 -3.99
N ASP A 269 10.42 -5.47 -2.71
CA ASP A 269 10.90 -6.71 -2.09
C ASP A 269 9.77 -7.72 -1.82
N ARG A 270 8.51 -7.35 -1.96
CA ARG A 270 7.31 -8.17 -1.68
C ARG A 270 7.35 -8.79 -0.28
N THR A 271 7.92 -8.09 0.67
CA THR A 271 8.15 -8.61 2.04
C THR A 271 6.90 -8.45 2.92
N ASP A 272 6.82 -9.26 3.98
CA ASP A 272 5.76 -9.13 4.99
C ASP A 272 5.74 -7.72 5.57
N THR A 273 4.56 -7.10 5.58
CA THR A 273 4.39 -5.70 5.97
C THR A 273 4.86 -5.44 7.40
N HIS A 274 4.55 -6.34 8.35
CA HIS A 274 4.86 -6.14 9.77
C HIS A 274 6.37 -6.25 10.06
N GLU A 275 7.02 -7.29 9.55
CA GLU A 275 8.47 -7.47 9.72
C GLU A 275 9.24 -6.33 9.06
N THR A 276 8.80 -5.88 7.89
CA THR A 276 9.45 -4.80 7.15
C THR A 276 9.32 -3.46 7.86
N VAL A 277 8.13 -3.08 8.31
CA VAL A 277 7.92 -1.85 9.07
C VAL A 277 8.78 -1.82 10.32
N MET A 278 8.85 -2.94 11.07
CA MET A 278 9.69 -3.07 12.26
C MET A 278 11.18 -2.93 11.92
N ARG A 279 11.66 -3.58 10.85
CA ARG A 279 13.05 -3.51 10.40
C ARG A 279 13.45 -2.09 10.01
N VAL A 280 12.59 -1.41 9.23
CA VAL A 280 12.83 -0.04 8.79
C VAL A 280 12.91 0.91 9.97
N LEU A 281 11.96 0.84 10.92
CA LEU A 281 11.99 1.69 12.11
C LEU A 281 13.25 1.48 12.95
N LYS A 282 13.63 0.23 13.20
CA LYS A 282 14.86 -0.07 13.96
C LYS A 282 16.09 0.50 13.26
N ALA A 283 16.19 0.36 11.93
CA ALA A 283 17.31 0.91 11.16
C ALA A 283 17.36 2.45 11.25
N ARG A 284 16.21 3.14 11.15
CA ARG A 284 16.13 4.61 11.30
C ARG A 284 16.52 5.07 12.71
N ILE A 285 16.05 4.38 13.77
CA ILE A 285 16.42 4.69 15.15
C ILE A 285 17.93 4.50 15.37
N GLN A 286 18.52 3.42 14.86
CA GLN A 286 19.96 3.17 14.97
C GLN A 286 20.78 4.24 14.25
N LYS A 287 20.32 4.67 13.07
CA LYS A 287 20.97 5.77 12.34
C LYS A 287 20.95 7.05 13.14
N LEU A 288 19.82 7.45 13.71
CA LEU A 288 19.71 8.65 14.54
C LEU A 288 20.57 8.59 15.81
N LYS A 289 20.69 7.42 16.43
CA LYS A 289 21.57 7.23 17.62
C LYS A 289 23.06 7.24 17.25
N GLY A 290 23.42 6.80 16.07
CA GLY A 290 24.79 6.84 15.57
C GLY A 290 25.27 8.23 15.11
N GLU A 291 24.34 9.17 14.90
CA GLU A 291 24.61 10.57 14.54
C GLU A 291 24.74 11.50 15.77
N ILE A 292 24.51 10.97 17.01
CA ILE A 292 24.69 11.64 18.28
C ILE A 292 26.01 11.20 18.93
#